data_f978ae9efd25af837141ecbe44f10933
#
_entry.id   f978ae9efd25af837141ecbe44f10933
#
_cell.length_a   1.000
_cell.length_b   1.000
_cell.length_c   1.000
_cell.angle_alpha   90.00
_cell.angle_beta   90.00
_cell.angle_gamma   90.00
#
_symmetry.space_group_name_H-M   'P 1'
#
loop_
_entity.id
_entity.type
_entity.pdbx_description
1 polymer ?
#
loop_
_entity_poly.entity_id
_entity_poly.type
_entity_poly.pdbx_seq_one_letter_code
_entity_poly.pdbx_strand_id
1 'polypeptide(L)'
;MSSAEEQPRLTSADPVERIAGLFATQGADEYLGEPVTQAAHMLQAAHRAELDGADGALVAAALLHDVGHFTGTVSGQDLMRGTDNRHSHTGADWLAQWFGPEVTEPVRLHVAAKRYLCAVEPGYADTLSPASVYTLGVQGGPMRGSELAEFTASPYAQAACRLRRWDDAAKDPAARPPPFDHFRELLAGLVRYPRRRLTRLPPADPARGR
;
A
#
# COMPACT_ATOMS: atom_id res chain seq x y z
N MET A 1 -11.23 -37.33 -16.28
CA MET A 1 -10.28 -36.47 -16.96
C MET A 1 -10.58 -35.06 -16.50
N SER A 2 -9.86 -34.61 -15.50
CA SER A 2 -10.09 -33.29 -14.87
C SER A 2 -9.13 -32.29 -15.54
N SER A 3 -9.70 -31.35 -16.29
CA SER A 3 -8.97 -30.24 -16.88
C SER A 3 -8.64 -29.27 -15.76
N ALA A 4 -7.37 -29.22 -15.36
CA ALA A 4 -6.87 -28.14 -14.51
C ALA A 4 -6.92 -26.84 -15.33
N GLU A 5 -7.81 -25.92 -14.96
CA GLU A 5 -7.77 -24.56 -15.48
C GLU A 5 -6.48 -23.90 -15.02
N GLU A 6 -5.57 -23.73 -15.94
CA GLU A 6 -4.31 -23.01 -15.78
C GLU A 6 -4.66 -21.52 -15.58
N GLN A 7 -4.56 -21.05 -14.34
CA GLN A 7 -4.70 -19.62 -14.04
C GLN A 7 -3.65 -18.84 -14.83
N PRO A 8 -4.01 -17.76 -15.55
CA PRO A 8 -3.06 -16.96 -16.31
C PRO A 8 -2.01 -16.36 -15.37
N ARG A 9 -0.76 -16.77 -15.52
CA ARG A 9 0.37 -16.13 -14.84
C ARG A 9 0.48 -14.71 -15.35
N LEU A 10 0.24 -13.74 -14.45
CA LEU A 10 0.47 -12.32 -14.70
C LEU A 10 1.98 -12.11 -14.97
N THR A 11 2.38 -12.18 -16.22
CA THR A 11 3.76 -11.99 -16.67
C THR A 11 3.99 -10.59 -17.22
N SER A 12 3.17 -9.60 -16.88
CA SER A 12 3.42 -8.22 -17.30
C SER A 12 4.68 -7.69 -16.62
N ALA A 13 5.65 -7.26 -17.44
CA ALA A 13 6.86 -6.58 -16.97
C ALA A 13 6.56 -5.16 -16.45
N ASP A 14 5.37 -4.60 -16.76
CA ASP A 14 4.93 -3.28 -16.35
C ASP A 14 4.34 -3.33 -14.93
N PRO A 15 4.93 -2.59 -13.97
CA PRO A 15 4.45 -2.52 -12.60
C PRO A 15 2.99 -2.06 -12.48
N VAL A 16 2.55 -1.10 -13.30
CA VAL A 16 1.19 -0.55 -13.26
C VAL A 16 0.18 -1.60 -13.69
N GLU A 17 0.47 -2.37 -14.76
CA GLU A 17 -0.37 -3.48 -15.20
C GLU A 17 -0.45 -4.60 -14.16
N ARG A 18 0.66 -4.85 -13.47
CA ARG A 18 0.70 -5.84 -12.38
C ARG A 18 -0.18 -5.43 -11.20
N ILE A 19 -0.12 -4.16 -10.82
CA ILE A 19 -0.98 -3.59 -9.77
C ILE A 19 -2.45 -3.63 -10.21
N ALA A 20 -2.76 -3.19 -11.44
CA ALA A 20 -4.11 -3.24 -12.00
C ALA A 20 -4.70 -4.67 -11.95
N GLY A 21 -3.89 -5.67 -12.29
CA GLY A 21 -4.29 -7.07 -12.17
C GLY A 21 -4.66 -7.50 -10.74
N LEU A 22 -3.92 -7.03 -9.73
CA LEU A 22 -4.25 -7.29 -8.31
C LEU A 22 -5.59 -6.66 -7.92
N PHE A 23 -5.84 -5.41 -8.32
CA PHE A 23 -7.11 -4.74 -8.07
C PHE A 23 -8.29 -5.46 -8.74
N ALA A 24 -8.11 -5.94 -9.97
CA ALA A 24 -9.16 -6.63 -10.72
C ALA A 24 -9.49 -8.02 -10.18
N THR A 25 -8.53 -8.72 -9.57
CA THR A 25 -8.70 -10.11 -9.09
C THR A 25 -8.95 -10.16 -7.58
N GLN A 26 -8.00 -9.76 -6.77
CA GLN A 26 -8.04 -9.85 -5.31
C GLN A 26 -8.76 -8.66 -4.67
N GLY A 27 -8.82 -7.52 -5.36
CA GLY A 27 -9.51 -6.33 -4.88
C GLY A 27 -11.03 -6.48 -4.76
N ALA A 28 -11.63 -7.52 -5.36
CA ALA A 28 -13.07 -7.81 -5.25
C ALA A 28 -13.46 -8.44 -3.90
N ASP A 29 -12.49 -8.94 -3.12
CA ASP A 29 -12.73 -9.55 -1.83
C ASP A 29 -13.26 -8.52 -0.81
N GLU A 30 -14.06 -8.99 0.15
CA GLU A 30 -14.54 -8.17 1.26
C GLU A 30 -13.35 -7.62 2.10
N TYR A 31 -13.44 -6.36 2.48
CA TYR A 31 -12.45 -5.70 3.30
C TYR A 31 -12.70 -5.95 4.79
N LEU A 32 -12.13 -7.04 5.33
CA LEU A 32 -11.94 -7.31 6.77
C LEU A 32 -13.14 -6.97 7.68
N GLY A 33 -14.37 -7.32 7.26
CA GLY A 33 -15.58 -7.04 8.03
C GLY A 33 -16.14 -5.63 7.88
N GLU A 34 -15.63 -4.85 6.92
CA GLU A 34 -16.18 -3.57 6.51
C GLU A 34 -17.15 -3.74 5.32
N PRO A 35 -18.13 -2.85 5.14
CA PRO A 35 -19.15 -2.99 4.10
C PRO A 35 -18.66 -2.57 2.69
N VAL A 36 -17.37 -2.70 2.41
CA VAL A 36 -16.73 -2.34 1.13
C VAL A 36 -15.77 -3.44 0.69
N THR A 37 -15.45 -3.49 -0.61
CA THR A 37 -14.38 -4.35 -1.10
C THR A 37 -13.00 -3.72 -0.85
N GLN A 38 -11.94 -4.51 -0.88
CA GLN A 38 -10.57 -4.01 -0.72
C GLN A 38 -10.21 -2.97 -1.77
N ALA A 39 -10.55 -3.22 -3.05
CA ALA A 39 -10.34 -2.22 -4.11
C ALA A 39 -11.13 -0.93 -3.87
N ALA A 40 -12.41 -1.03 -3.49
CA ALA A 40 -13.22 0.14 -3.21
C ALA A 40 -12.66 0.97 -2.04
N HIS A 41 -12.18 0.32 -0.98
CA HIS A 41 -11.50 0.95 0.13
C HIS A 41 -10.26 1.75 -0.32
N MET A 42 -9.35 1.08 -1.03
CA MET A 42 -8.10 1.70 -1.50
C MET A 42 -8.34 2.85 -2.48
N LEU A 43 -9.33 2.71 -3.38
CA LEU A 43 -9.74 3.78 -4.31
C LEU A 43 -10.37 4.97 -3.58
N GLN A 44 -11.17 4.73 -2.53
CA GLN A 44 -11.71 5.81 -1.70
C GLN A 44 -10.61 6.57 -0.97
N ALA A 45 -9.62 5.86 -0.40
CA ALA A 45 -8.49 6.47 0.30
C ALA A 45 -7.69 7.38 -0.65
N ALA A 46 -7.39 6.91 -1.87
CA ALA A 46 -6.71 7.69 -2.89
C ALA A 46 -7.50 8.93 -3.32
N HIS A 47 -8.80 8.78 -3.55
CA HIS A 47 -9.65 9.91 -3.94
C HIS A 47 -9.75 10.97 -2.84
N ARG A 48 -9.82 10.56 -1.58
CA ARG A 48 -9.75 11.48 -0.44
C ARG A 48 -8.43 12.22 -0.37
N ALA A 49 -7.32 11.53 -0.67
CA ALA A 49 -6.01 12.17 -0.75
C ALA A 49 -5.94 13.24 -1.85
N GLU A 50 -6.53 12.98 -3.03
CA GLU A 50 -6.64 13.97 -4.12
C GLU A 50 -7.47 15.20 -3.68
N LEU A 51 -8.65 14.97 -3.08
CA LEU A 51 -9.52 16.04 -2.61
C LEU A 51 -8.86 16.92 -1.54
N ASP A 52 -7.99 16.34 -0.71
CA ASP A 52 -7.19 17.04 0.29
C ASP A 52 -5.93 17.72 -0.29
N GLY A 53 -5.75 17.73 -1.61
CA GLY A 53 -4.61 18.34 -2.28
C GLY A 53 -3.26 17.69 -1.92
N ALA A 54 -3.24 16.38 -1.68
CA ALA A 54 -1.99 15.67 -1.47
C ALA A 54 -1.15 15.64 -2.76
N ASP A 55 0.17 15.58 -2.61
CA ASP A 55 1.05 15.36 -3.76
C ASP A 55 0.85 13.94 -4.35
N GLY A 56 1.30 13.76 -5.60
CA GLY A 56 1.05 12.52 -6.33
C GLY A 56 1.67 11.28 -5.66
N ALA A 57 2.79 11.41 -4.96
CA ALA A 57 3.41 10.30 -4.26
C ALA A 57 2.54 9.84 -3.07
N LEU A 58 1.94 10.77 -2.35
CA LEU A 58 1.09 10.46 -1.22
C LEU A 58 -0.29 9.96 -1.66
N VAL A 59 -0.82 10.42 -2.81
CA VAL A 59 -2.02 9.84 -3.46
C VAL A 59 -1.74 8.38 -3.84
N ALA A 60 -0.59 8.10 -4.46
CA ALA A 60 -0.19 6.73 -4.81
C ALA A 60 0.00 5.86 -3.54
N ALA A 61 0.56 6.41 -2.46
CA ALA A 61 0.66 5.71 -1.19
C ALA A 61 -0.72 5.37 -0.62
N ALA A 62 -1.69 6.29 -0.69
CA ALA A 62 -3.07 6.04 -0.25
C ALA A 62 -3.77 4.99 -1.12
N LEU A 63 -3.54 5.00 -2.45
CA LEU A 63 -4.05 3.96 -3.36
C LEU A 63 -3.49 2.58 -3.04
N LEU A 64 -2.25 2.49 -2.59
CA LEU A 64 -1.49 1.23 -2.50
C LEU A 64 -1.24 0.77 -1.05
N HIS A 65 -1.81 1.46 -0.03
CA HIS A 65 -1.45 1.23 1.37
C HIS A 65 -1.69 -0.20 1.84
N ASP A 66 -2.73 -0.83 1.33
CA ASP A 66 -3.16 -2.18 1.70
C ASP A 66 -2.79 -3.27 0.67
N VAL A 67 -1.94 -2.94 -0.34
CA VAL A 67 -1.49 -3.92 -1.34
C VAL A 67 -0.80 -5.15 -0.73
N GLY A 68 -0.30 -5.03 0.48
CA GLY A 68 0.29 -6.13 1.23
C GLY A 68 -0.71 -7.25 1.55
N HIS A 69 -2.01 -6.97 1.58
CA HIS A 69 -3.04 -8.01 1.68
C HIS A 69 -3.13 -8.88 0.41
N PHE A 70 -2.72 -8.33 -0.74
CA PHE A 70 -2.69 -9.07 -2.01
C PHE A 70 -1.37 -9.83 -2.24
N THR A 71 -0.27 -9.32 -1.67
CA THR A 71 1.09 -9.82 -1.98
C THR A 71 1.71 -10.60 -0.83
N GLY A 72 1.10 -10.58 0.35
CA GLY A 72 1.57 -11.29 1.55
C GLY A 72 1.22 -12.77 1.53
N THR A 73 1.98 -13.56 2.30
CA THR A 73 1.71 -15.00 2.53
C THR A 73 0.68 -15.23 3.62
N VAL A 74 0.39 -14.22 4.44
CA VAL A 74 -0.59 -14.25 5.54
C VAL A 74 -1.77 -13.41 5.12
N SER A 75 -2.95 -14.02 5.07
CA SER A 75 -4.17 -13.37 4.58
C SER A 75 -4.71 -12.32 5.56
N GLY A 76 -5.57 -11.43 5.05
CA GLY A 76 -6.34 -10.51 5.90
C GLY A 76 -7.24 -11.26 6.90
N GLN A 77 -7.73 -12.45 6.55
CA GLN A 77 -8.50 -13.31 7.47
C GLN A 77 -7.68 -13.78 8.68
N ASP A 78 -6.37 -14.00 8.52
CA ASP A 78 -5.49 -14.37 9.63
C ASP A 78 -5.29 -13.19 10.59
N LEU A 79 -5.28 -11.96 10.09
CA LEU A 79 -5.30 -10.77 10.95
C LEU A 79 -6.57 -10.72 11.81
N MET A 80 -7.73 -11.05 11.23
CA MET A 80 -9.00 -11.14 11.96
C MET A 80 -9.07 -12.35 12.91
N ARG A 81 -8.15 -13.30 12.81
CA ARG A 81 -7.95 -14.41 13.75
C ARG A 81 -6.87 -14.12 14.82
N GLY A 82 -6.35 -12.91 14.87
CA GLY A 82 -5.40 -12.47 15.88
C GLY A 82 -3.93 -12.61 15.50
N THR A 83 -3.61 -12.87 14.22
CA THR A 83 -2.23 -12.93 13.74
C THR A 83 -1.90 -11.66 12.97
N ASP A 84 -0.97 -10.83 13.48
CA ASP A 84 -0.49 -9.67 12.73
C ASP A 84 0.21 -10.11 11.45
N ASN A 85 -0.41 -9.83 10.31
CA ASN A 85 0.09 -10.20 9.00
C ASN A 85 1.14 -9.23 8.45
N ARG A 86 1.47 -8.16 9.19
CA ARG A 86 2.45 -7.13 8.83
C ARG A 86 2.29 -6.60 7.39
N HIS A 87 1.05 -6.52 6.90
CA HIS A 87 0.72 -6.15 5.52
C HIS A 87 1.36 -4.81 5.11
N SER A 88 1.44 -3.84 6.02
CA SER A 88 2.08 -2.55 5.75
C SER A 88 3.55 -2.68 5.36
N HIS A 89 4.30 -3.55 6.04
CA HIS A 89 5.70 -3.83 5.72
C HIS A 89 5.83 -4.64 4.44
N THR A 90 5.06 -5.73 4.32
CA THR A 90 5.06 -6.58 3.13
C THR A 90 4.69 -5.80 1.87
N GLY A 91 3.66 -4.95 1.95
CA GLY A 91 3.25 -4.09 0.85
C GLY A 91 4.33 -3.07 0.48
N ALA A 92 4.92 -2.39 1.45
CA ALA A 92 5.99 -1.43 1.22
C ALA A 92 7.23 -2.09 0.59
N ASP A 93 7.65 -3.26 1.07
CA ASP A 93 8.79 -4.01 0.51
C ASP A 93 8.51 -4.45 -0.93
N TRP A 94 7.28 -4.87 -1.22
CA TRP A 94 6.87 -5.23 -2.57
C TRP A 94 6.88 -4.02 -3.51
N LEU A 95 6.37 -2.86 -3.05
CA LEU A 95 6.35 -1.61 -3.81
C LEU A 95 7.74 -1.02 -4.04
N ALA A 96 8.69 -1.23 -3.12
CA ALA A 96 10.06 -0.70 -3.21
C ALA A 96 10.83 -1.19 -4.44
N GLN A 97 10.34 -2.23 -5.14
CA GLN A 97 10.90 -2.67 -6.41
C GLN A 97 10.76 -1.60 -7.52
N TRP A 98 9.76 -0.70 -7.41
CA TRP A 98 9.42 0.26 -8.46
C TRP A 98 9.19 1.69 -7.97
N PHE A 99 8.86 1.87 -6.70
CA PHE A 99 8.54 3.20 -6.14
C PHE A 99 9.59 3.63 -5.13
N GLY A 100 9.72 4.94 -4.98
CA GLY A 100 10.62 5.52 -4.02
C GLY A 100 10.03 5.63 -2.61
N PRO A 101 10.85 6.05 -1.63
CA PRO A 101 10.45 6.13 -0.22
C PRO A 101 9.29 7.11 0.03
N GLU A 102 9.07 8.09 -0.83
CA GLU A 102 7.92 9.01 -0.76
C GLU A 102 6.57 8.30 -0.93
N VAL A 103 6.55 7.14 -1.59
CA VAL A 103 5.37 6.25 -1.70
C VAL A 103 5.44 5.15 -0.65
N THR A 104 6.58 4.46 -0.53
CA THR A 104 6.68 3.22 0.23
C THR A 104 6.71 3.44 1.74
N GLU A 105 7.30 4.53 2.23
CA GLU A 105 7.39 4.75 3.67
C GLU A 105 6.05 5.17 4.32
N PRO A 106 5.20 6.04 3.73
CA PRO A 106 3.85 6.22 4.25
C PRO A 106 3.04 4.90 4.29
N VAL A 107 3.18 4.03 3.28
CA VAL A 107 2.57 2.69 3.26
C VAL A 107 3.11 1.85 4.43
N ARG A 108 4.43 1.78 4.61
CA ARG A 108 5.06 1.04 5.71
C ARG A 108 4.57 1.48 7.09
N LEU A 109 4.36 2.77 7.25
CA LEU A 109 4.08 3.41 8.53
C LEU A 109 2.58 3.58 8.84
N HIS A 110 1.63 3.26 7.94
CA HIS A 110 0.22 3.58 8.17
C HIS A 110 -0.38 2.86 9.39
N VAL A 111 0.03 1.61 9.65
CA VAL A 111 -0.36 0.89 10.87
C VAL A 111 0.26 1.54 12.12
N ALA A 112 1.53 1.91 12.05
CA ALA A 112 2.20 2.65 13.12
C ALA A 112 1.53 4.01 13.35
N ALA A 113 1.10 4.70 12.29
CA ALA A 113 0.35 5.96 12.38
C ALA A 113 -0.99 5.80 13.13
N LYS A 114 -1.74 4.70 12.89
CA LYS A 114 -2.94 4.38 13.69
C LYS A 114 -2.61 4.29 15.17
N ARG A 115 -1.59 3.53 15.54
CA ARG A 115 -1.14 3.35 16.92
C ARG A 115 -0.69 4.68 17.55
N TYR A 116 0.02 5.50 16.77
CA TYR A 116 0.47 6.84 17.19
C TYR A 116 -0.72 7.78 17.44
N LEU A 117 -1.64 7.91 16.49
CA LEU A 117 -2.81 8.79 16.62
C LEU A 117 -3.68 8.40 17.81
N CYS A 118 -3.89 7.08 18.05
CA CYS A 118 -4.60 6.62 19.25
C CYS A 118 -3.89 6.98 20.56
N ALA A 119 -2.58 7.20 20.53
CA ALA A 119 -1.81 7.54 21.72
C ALA A 119 -1.79 9.05 22.01
N VAL A 120 -1.81 9.90 20.98
CA VAL A 120 -1.54 11.34 21.15
C VAL A 120 -2.74 12.24 20.87
N GLU A 121 -3.75 11.75 20.14
CA GLU A 121 -4.90 12.56 19.74
C GLU A 121 -6.15 12.16 20.53
N PRO A 122 -6.63 13.02 21.43
CA PRO A 122 -7.83 12.75 22.21
C PRO A 122 -9.04 12.51 21.29
N GLY A 123 -9.78 11.41 21.54
CA GLY A 123 -10.99 11.06 20.79
C GLY A 123 -10.73 10.35 19.44
N TYR A 124 -9.47 10.28 18.95
CA TYR A 124 -9.21 9.58 17.69
C TYR A 124 -9.61 8.10 17.75
N ALA A 125 -9.31 7.43 18.85
CA ALA A 125 -9.69 6.01 19.03
C ALA A 125 -11.20 5.77 18.92
N ASP A 126 -12.02 6.75 19.29
CA ASP A 126 -13.48 6.68 19.26
C ASP A 126 -14.04 6.79 17.83
N THR A 127 -13.23 7.25 16.88
CA THR A 127 -13.59 7.36 15.45
C THR A 127 -13.31 6.07 14.66
N LEU A 128 -12.60 5.12 15.26
CA LEU A 128 -12.23 3.87 14.59
C LEU A 128 -13.44 2.94 14.43
N SER A 129 -13.53 2.26 13.29
CA SER A 129 -14.49 1.18 13.10
C SER A 129 -14.21 0.00 14.06
N PRO A 130 -15.19 -0.87 14.33
CA PRO A 130 -14.99 -2.06 15.16
C PRO A 130 -13.85 -2.94 14.67
N ALA A 131 -13.69 -3.11 13.34
CA ALA A 131 -12.59 -3.86 12.74
C ALA A 131 -11.22 -3.18 12.99
N SER A 132 -11.17 -1.85 12.87
CA SER A 132 -9.95 -1.07 13.17
C SER A 132 -9.58 -1.11 14.66
N VAL A 133 -10.55 -1.09 15.57
CA VAL A 133 -10.32 -1.27 17.02
C VAL A 133 -9.76 -2.66 17.31
N TYR A 134 -10.36 -3.71 16.73
CA TYR A 134 -9.87 -5.07 16.89
C TYR A 134 -8.42 -5.23 16.41
N THR A 135 -8.14 -4.78 15.19
CA THR A 135 -6.79 -4.88 14.61
C THR A 135 -5.78 -4.00 15.33
N LEU A 136 -6.19 -2.87 15.94
CA LEU A 136 -5.32 -2.08 16.81
C LEU A 136 -4.79 -2.94 17.96
N GLY A 137 -5.65 -3.74 18.61
CA GLY A 137 -5.25 -4.66 19.68
C GLY A 137 -4.25 -5.71 19.21
N VAL A 138 -4.51 -6.36 18.06
CA VAL A 138 -3.62 -7.35 17.45
C VAL A 138 -2.25 -6.75 17.10
N GLN A 139 -2.21 -5.50 16.69
CA GLN A 139 -1.02 -4.77 16.27
C GLN A 139 -0.26 -4.08 17.44
N GLY A 140 -0.58 -4.40 18.68
CA GLY A 140 0.16 -3.94 19.88
C GLY A 140 -0.46 -2.73 20.60
N GLY A 141 -1.67 -2.30 20.22
CA GLY A 141 -2.38 -1.18 20.85
C GLY A 141 -1.77 0.19 20.57
N PRO A 142 -2.22 1.25 21.27
CA PRO A 142 -1.63 2.59 21.17
C PRO A 142 -0.13 2.57 21.50
N MET A 143 0.66 3.40 20.81
CA MET A 143 2.10 3.53 21.07
C MET A 143 2.40 4.00 22.50
N ARG A 144 3.54 3.56 23.02
CA ARG A 144 3.99 3.93 24.39
C ARG A 144 5.50 4.19 24.42
N GLY A 145 5.93 5.00 25.36
CA GLY A 145 7.36 5.21 25.65
C GLY A 145 8.16 5.69 24.45
N SER A 146 9.25 5.00 24.13
CA SER A 146 10.16 5.36 23.02
C SER A 146 9.55 5.23 21.63
N GLU A 147 8.53 4.37 21.45
CA GLU A 147 7.86 4.20 20.15
C GLU A 147 7.36 5.53 19.57
N LEU A 148 6.86 6.44 20.42
CA LEU A 148 6.38 7.77 20.02
C LEU A 148 7.51 8.61 19.41
N ALA A 149 8.66 8.65 20.07
CA ALA A 149 9.82 9.41 19.61
C ALA A 149 10.41 8.79 18.33
N GLU A 150 10.49 7.47 18.27
CA GLU A 150 10.97 6.74 17.08
C GLU A 150 10.08 7.01 15.87
N PHE A 151 8.75 6.93 16.04
CA PHE A 151 7.81 7.23 14.96
C PHE A 151 7.94 8.68 14.47
N THR A 152 7.94 9.65 15.39
CA THR A 152 8.01 11.08 15.03
C THR A 152 9.36 11.50 14.46
N ALA A 153 10.43 10.75 14.70
CA ALA A 153 11.73 10.98 14.06
C ALA A 153 11.74 10.63 12.56
N SER A 154 10.77 9.85 12.09
CA SER A 154 10.67 9.56 10.65
C SER A 154 10.24 10.79 9.87
N PRO A 155 10.94 11.14 8.76
CA PRO A 155 10.51 12.23 7.88
C PRO A 155 9.16 11.96 7.20
N TYR A 156 8.66 10.73 7.23
CA TYR A 156 7.38 10.32 6.66
C TYR A 156 6.25 10.18 7.68
N ALA A 157 6.48 10.45 8.96
CA ALA A 157 5.49 10.30 10.02
C ALA A 157 4.21 11.11 9.74
N GLN A 158 4.36 12.37 9.32
CA GLN A 158 3.22 13.23 9.00
C GLN A 158 2.44 12.72 7.78
N ALA A 159 3.13 12.27 6.73
CA ALA A 159 2.52 11.68 5.55
C ALA A 159 1.74 10.41 5.91
N ALA A 160 2.31 9.55 6.75
CA ALA A 160 1.65 8.34 7.24
C ALA A 160 0.40 8.66 8.08
N CYS A 161 0.42 9.70 8.92
CA CYS A 161 -0.75 10.15 9.66
C CYS A 161 -1.85 10.70 8.75
N ARG A 162 -1.50 11.45 7.69
CA ARG A 162 -2.48 11.89 6.68
C ARG A 162 -3.11 10.70 5.97
N LEU A 163 -2.29 9.79 5.48
CA LEU A 163 -2.74 8.56 4.84
C LEU A 163 -3.69 7.79 5.76
N ARG A 164 -3.31 7.61 7.03
CA ARG A 164 -4.14 6.88 8.00
C ARG A 164 -5.53 7.48 8.17
N ARG A 165 -5.68 8.79 8.16
CA ARG A 165 -7.00 9.44 8.26
C ARG A 165 -7.87 9.16 7.03
N TRP A 166 -7.29 9.10 5.84
CA TRP A 166 -8.04 8.73 4.62
C TRP A 166 -8.44 7.26 4.63
N ASP A 167 -7.56 6.37 5.09
CA ASP A 167 -7.84 4.95 5.31
C ASP A 167 -9.04 4.77 6.25
N ASP A 168 -9.04 5.41 7.42
CA ASP A 168 -10.16 5.32 8.36
C ASP A 168 -11.49 5.83 7.78
N ALA A 169 -11.44 6.84 6.92
CA ALA A 169 -12.60 7.46 6.29
C ALA A 169 -13.06 6.75 4.99
N ALA A 170 -12.30 5.79 4.48
CA ALA A 170 -12.51 5.16 3.16
C ALA A 170 -13.40 3.91 3.23
N LYS A 171 -14.49 3.93 3.99
CA LYS A 171 -15.34 2.76 4.29
C LYS A 171 -16.82 2.99 4.00
N ASP A 172 -17.13 3.92 3.09
CA ASP A 172 -18.49 4.25 2.70
C ASP A 172 -18.96 3.36 1.53
N PRO A 173 -19.95 2.47 1.73
CA PRO A 173 -20.46 1.61 0.66
C PRO A 173 -21.21 2.39 -0.42
N ALA A 174 -21.63 3.62 -0.13
CA ALA A 174 -22.32 4.49 -1.09
C ALA A 174 -21.33 5.33 -1.93
N ALA A 175 -20.07 5.44 -1.52
CA ALA A 175 -19.07 6.22 -2.24
C ALA A 175 -18.82 5.68 -3.65
N ARG A 176 -18.51 6.58 -4.57
CA ARG A 176 -18.20 6.26 -5.97
C ARG A 176 -16.87 6.92 -6.34
N PRO A 177 -15.73 6.40 -5.84
CA PRO A 177 -14.43 6.94 -6.20
C PRO A 177 -14.13 6.71 -7.69
N PRO A 178 -13.20 7.47 -8.29
CA PRO A 178 -12.68 7.18 -9.61
C PRO A 178 -12.19 5.71 -9.70
N PRO A 179 -12.32 5.06 -10.88
CA PRO A 179 -11.79 3.72 -11.09
C PRO A 179 -10.27 3.71 -11.10
N PHE A 180 -9.65 2.54 -10.99
CA PHE A 180 -8.18 2.38 -11.00
C PHE A 180 -7.51 3.06 -12.19
N ASP A 181 -8.15 3.04 -13.35
CA ASP A 181 -7.61 3.64 -14.59
C ASP A 181 -7.34 5.15 -14.46
N HIS A 182 -8.08 5.85 -13.59
CA HIS A 182 -7.83 7.27 -13.28
C HIS A 182 -6.42 7.50 -12.71
N PHE A 183 -5.88 6.53 -11.98
CA PHE A 183 -4.58 6.65 -11.30
C PHE A 183 -3.40 6.10 -12.12
N ARG A 184 -3.63 5.52 -13.31
CA ARG A 184 -2.58 4.87 -14.10
C ARG A 184 -1.44 5.80 -14.48
N GLU A 185 -1.75 7.00 -14.99
CA GLU A 185 -0.72 7.96 -15.38
C GLU A 185 0.09 8.45 -14.18
N LEU A 186 -0.59 8.69 -13.06
CA LEU A 186 0.07 9.04 -11.80
C LEU A 186 1.08 7.96 -11.39
N LEU A 187 0.65 6.71 -11.35
CA LEU A 187 1.53 5.58 -10.98
C LEU A 187 2.69 5.45 -11.97
N ALA A 188 2.42 5.50 -13.28
CA ALA A 188 3.45 5.40 -14.30
C ALA A 188 4.52 6.49 -14.17
N GLY A 189 4.11 7.72 -13.81
CA GLY A 189 5.02 8.84 -13.57
C GLY A 189 5.91 8.66 -12.33
N LEU A 190 5.51 7.83 -11.37
CA LEU A 190 6.24 7.56 -10.12
C LEU A 190 7.13 6.31 -10.20
N VAL A 191 6.93 5.44 -11.23
CA VAL A 191 7.73 4.22 -11.38
C VAL A 191 9.18 4.57 -11.66
N ARG A 192 10.06 4.04 -10.84
CA ARG A 192 11.51 4.13 -10.99
C ARG A 192 12.02 2.89 -11.69
N TYR A 193 12.18 2.94 -13.01
CA TYR A 193 12.82 1.84 -13.72
C TYR A 193 14.27 1.71 -13.28
N PRO A 194 14.76 0.50 -12.92
CA PRO A 194 16.17 0.30 -12.64
C PRO A 194 16.95 0.76 -13.88
N ARG A 195 17.84 1.73 -13.71
CA ARG A 195 18.73 2.16 -14.80
C ARG A 195 19.42 0.91 -15.33
N ARG A 196 19.11 0.49 -16.56
CA ARG A 196 19.88 -0.54 -17.25
C ARG A 196 21.34 -0.13 -17.13
N ARG A 197 22.13 -0.89 -16.38
CA ARG A 197 23.59 -0.76 -16.49
C ARG A 197 23.90 -1.00 -17.95
N LEU A 198 24.21 0.08 -18.67
CA LEU A 198 24.86 -0.04 -19.97
C LEU A 198 26.17 -0.78 -19.67
N THR A 199 26.19 -2.07 -19.91
CA THR A 199 27.44 -2.83 -19.95
C THR A 199 28.27 -2.13 -21.02
N ARG A 200 29.33 -1.43 -20.58
CA ARG A 200 30.32 -0.91 -21.53
C ARG A 200 30.75 -2.11 -22.35
N LEU A 201 30.49 -2.04 -23.64
CA LEU A 201 31.12 -2.96 -24.59
C LEU A 201 32.61 -2.96 -24.29
N PRO A 202 33.26 -4.12 -24.17
CA PRO A 202 34.70 -4.16 -24.04
C PRO A 202 35.30 -3.40 -25.21
N PRO A 203 36.40 -2.65 -24.99
CA PRO A 203 37.08 -1.95 -26.09
C PRO A 203 37.42 -2.96 -27.21
N ALA A 204 37.13 -2.58 -28.44
CA ALA A 204 37.47 -3.40 -29.59
C ALA A 204 38.99 -3.75 -29.52
N ASP A 205 39.27 -5.04 -29.57
CA ASP A 205 40.63 -5.55 -29.61
C ASP A 205 41.31 -5.10 -30.93
N PRO A 206 42.36 -4.23 -30.91
CA PRO A 206 43.01 -3.75 -32.11
C PRO A 206 43.89 -4.80 -32.79
N ALA A 207 43.93 -6.07 -32.29
CA ALA A 207 44.85 -7.11 -32.76
C ALA A 207 44.25 -8.06 -33.80
N ARG A 208 43.04 -7.85 -34.35
CA ARG A 208 42.48 -8.67 -35.46
C ARG A 208 42.57 -7.91 -36.78
N GLY A 209 43.77 -7.60 -37.17
CA GLY A 209 44.06 -7.04 -38.49
C GLY A 209 45.49 -7.32 -38.90
N ARG A 210 45.79 -8.56 -39.27
CA ARG A 210 46.88 -8.93 -40.21
C ARG A 210 46.55 -10.34 -40.75
#